data_dec3f7bb210f78a9a1b4a51ad3e8bc58
#
_entry.id   dec3f7bb210f78a9a1b4a51ad3e8bc58
#
_cell.length_a   1.000
_cell.length_b   1.000
_cell.length_c   1.000
_cell.angle_alpha   90.00
_cell.angle_beta   90.00
_cell.angle_gamma   90.00
#
_symmetry.space_group_name_H-M   'P 1'
#
loop_
_entity.id
_entity.type
_entity.pdbx_description
1 polymer ?
#
loop_
_entity_poly.entity_id
_entity_poly.type
_entity_poly.pdbx_seq_one_letter_code
_entity_poly.pdbx_strand_id
1 'polypeptide(L)'
;MIMADFKSFDSANKVLITGAAGFIGFHLAKRLLTMGATIFGFDNLNDYYDVSLKESRLNILRQFPEFTFVKGDLADEKAVNGIFESFRPDIVVNLAAQAG
;
A
#
# COMPACT_ATOMS: atom_id res chain seq x y z
N MET A 1 -4.79 -9.09 7.37
CA MET A 1 -5.60 -10.05 6.58
C MET A 1 -5.89 -9.48 5.21
N ILE A 2 -5.78 -10.32 4.21
CA ILE A 2 -6.04 -9.92 2.84
C ILE A 2 -7.53 -10.06 2.57
N MET A 3 -8.15 -8.97 2.16
CA MET A 3 -9.59 -8.93 1.90
C MET A 3 -9.92 -9.01 0.41
N ALA A 4 -8.90 -8.97 -0.44
CA ALA A 4 -9.12 -8.93 -1.88
C ALA A 4 -9.53 -10.29 -2.44
N ASP A 5 -10.41 -10.27 -3.43
CA ASP A 5 -10.75 -11.46 -4.20
C ASP A 5 -9.90 -11.45 -5.46
N PHE A 6 -8.86 -12.26 -5.46
CA PHE A 6 -7.91 -12.26 -6.56
C PHE A 6 -8.48 -12.89 -7.84
N LYS A 7 -9.62 -13.59 -7.77
CA LYS A 7 -10.25 -14.14 -8.96
C LYS A 7 -10.79 -13.06 -9.88
N SER A 8 -11.18 -11.92 -9.31
CA SER A 8 -11.71 -10.81 -10.09
C SER A 8 -10.67 -9.72 -10.33
N PHE A 9 -9.43 -9.93 -9.93
CA PHE A 9 -8.38 -8.96 -10.11
C PHE A 9 -7.96 -8.87 -11.58
N ASP A 10 -7.76 -7.65 -12.06
CA ASP A 10 -7.16 -7.40 -13.37
C ASP A 10 -6.27 -6.16 -13.31
N SER A 11 -5.58 -5.86 -14.41
CA SER A 11 -4.61 -4.77 -14.47
C SER A 11 -5.24 -3.38 -14.37
N ALA A 12 -6.57 -3.27 -14.54
CA ALA A 12 -7.25 -2.01 -14.41
C ALA A 12 -7.60 -1.68 -12.96
N ASN A 13 -7.45 -2.64 -12.06
CA ASN A 13 -7.80 -2.42 -10.67
C ASN A 13 -6.87 -1.43 -9.99
N LYS A 14 -7.46 -0.58 -9.18
CA LYS A 14 -6.74 0.32 -8.29
C LYS A 14 -6.76 -0.27 -6.90
N VAL A 15 -5.60 -0.53 -6.34
CA VAL A 15 -5.48 -1.22 -5.05
C VAL A 15 -4.82 -0.30 -4.05
N LEU A 16 -5.47 -0.07 -2.93
CA LEU A 16 -4.90 0.64 -1.79
C LEU A 16 -4.34 -0.39 -0.82
N ILE A 17 -3.06 -0.29 -0.51
CA ILE A 17 -2.42 -1.18 0.45
C ILE A 17 -1.93 -0.35 1.62
N THR A 18 -2.50 -0.57 2.81
CA THR A 18 -1.99 0.01 4.03
C THR A 18 -0.93 -0.90 4.62
N GLY A 19 0.11 -0.34 5.20
CA GLY A 19 1.26 -1.12 5.64
C GLY A 19 2.15 -1.55 4.47
N ALA A 20 2.19 -0.74 3.40
CA ALA A 20 2.87 -1.11 2.17
C ALA A 20 4.38 -1.25 2.32
N ALA A 21 4.98 -0.59 3.31
CA ALA A 21 6.42 -0.70 3.56
C ALA A 21 6.77 -1.86 4.49
N GLY A 22 5.78 -2.55 5.06
CA GLY A 22 5.99 -3.75 5.85
C GLY A 22 6.33 -4.93 4.96
N PHE A 23 6.73 -6.04 5.58
CA PHE A 23 7.20 -7.21 4.83
C PHE A 23 6.11 -7.75 3.89
N ILE A 24 4.93 -8.02 4.44
CA ILE A 24 3.85 -8.60 3.64
C ILE A 24 3.33 -7.60 2.62
N GLY A 25 3.13 -6.34 3.04
CA GLY A 25 2.63 -5.29 2.16
C GLY A 25 3.54 -5.04 0.99
N PHE A 26 4.84 -5.02 1.22
CA PHE A 26 5.83 -4.83 0.17
C PHE A 26 5.75 -5.95 -0.88
N HIS A 27 5.74 -7.20 -0.42
CA HIS A 27 5.71 -8.34 -1.35
C HIS A 27 4.41 -8.39 -2.15
N LEU A 28 3.29 -8.08 -1.50
CA LEU A 28 2.01 -8.03 -2.18
C LEU A 28 1.99 -6.91 -3.22
N ALA A 29 2.43 -5.72 -2.84
CA ALA A 29 2.47 -4.58 -3.77
C ALA A 29 3.33 -4.89 -4.98
N LYS A 30 4.52 -5.45 -4.75
CA LYS A 30 5.43 -5.78 -5.84
C LYS A 30 4.81 -6.79 -6.80
N ARG A 31 4.15 -7.81 -6.25
CA ARG A 31 3.51 -8.81 -7.10
C ARG A 31 2.38 -8.21 -7.93
N LEU A 32 1.53 -7.40 -7.33
CA LEU A 32 0.42 -6.78 -8.05
C LEU A 32 0.91 -5.78 -9.10
N LEU A 33 1.95 -5.02 -8.78
CA LEU A 33 2.56 -4.11 -9.76
C LEU A 33 3.13 -4.88 -10.94
N THR A 34 3.73 -6.02 -10.69
CA THR A 34 4.25 -6.88 -11.77
C THR A 34 3.12 -7.36 -12.66
N MET A 35 1.92 -7.49 -12.12
CA MET A 35 0.73 -7.88 -12.87
C MET A 35 0.04 -6.70 -13.57
N GLY A 36 0.56 -5.50 -13.41
CA GLY A 36 0.03 -4.31 -14.08
C GLY A 36 -0.98 -3.50 -13.31
N ALA A 37 -1.20 -3.81 -12.03
CA ALA A 37 -2.14 -3.05 -11.21
C ALA A 37 -1.60 -1.66 -10.87
N THR A 38 -2.51 -0.74 -10.58
CA THR A 38 -2.17 0.57 -10.03
C THR A 38 -2.26 0.49 -8.52
N ILE A 39 -1.16 0.77 -7.84
CA ILE A 39 -1.06 0.59 -6.40
C ILE A 39 -0.84 1.93 -5.71
N PHE A 40 -1.63 2.16 -4.67
CA PHE A 40 -1.45 3.29 -3.77
C PHE A 40 -1.02 2.73 -2.42
N GLY A 41 0.22 2.96 -2.04
CA GLY A 41 0.74 2.49 -0.76
C GLY A 41 0.59 3.54 0.32
N PHE A 42 0.23 3.11 1.52
CA PHE A 42 0.06 3.99 2.67
C PHE A 42 0.73 3.36 3.88
N ASP A 43 1.60 4.10 4.54
CA ASP A 43 2.33 3.58 5.69
C ASP A 43 2.79 4.77 6.54
N ASN A 44 2.80 4.61 7.84
CA ASN A 44 3.29 5.66 8.72
C ASN A 44 4.81 5.61 8.91
N LEU A 45 5.46 4.60 8.37
CA LEU A 45 6.90 4.38 8.52
C LEU A 45 7.31 4.37 10.00
N ASN A 46 6.49 3.71 10.79
CA ASN A 46 6.72 3.59 12.21
C ASN A 46 8.10 2.98 12.48
N ASP A 47 8.80 3.50 13.46
CA ASP A 47 10.18 3.12 13.75
C ASP A 47 10.31 1.96 14.73
N TYR A 48 9.29 1.14 14.89
CA TYR A 48 9.44 -0.12 15.61
C TYR A 48 10.48 -1.02 14.98
N TYR A 49 10.65 -0.88 13.68
CA TYR A 49 11.64 -1.62 12.91
C TYR A 49 12.61 -0.64 12.28
N ASP A 50 13.57 -1.17 11.57
CA ASP A 50 14.54 -0.35 10.87
C ASP A 50 13.84 0.43 9.75
N VAL A 51 13.74 1.74 9.91
CA VAL A 51 13.10 2.61 8.92
C VAL A 51 13.86 2.55 7.59
N SER A 52 15.19 2.36 7.63
CA SER A 52 15.96 2.27 6.41
C SER A 52 15.58 1.03 5.59
N LEU A 53 15.16 -0.05 6.24
CA LEU A 53 14.68 -1.23 5.54
C LEU A 53 13.35 -0.92 4.82
N LYS A 54 12.47 -0.19 5.47
CA LYS A 54 11.21 0.24 4.84
C LYS A 54 11.48 1.16 3.66
N GLU A 55 12.41 2.09 3.79
CA GLU A 55 12.76 2.96 2.68
C GLU A 55 13.36 2.18 1.51
N SER A 56 14.17 1.16 1.79
CA SER A 56 14.70 0.31 0.73
C SER A 56 13.59 -0.39 -0.03
N ARG A 57 12.60 -0.89 0.68
CA ARG A 57 11.45 -1.55 0.06
C ARG A 57 10.67 -0.57 -0.81
N LEU A 58 10.43 0.64 -0.30
CA LEU A 58 9.71 1.66 -1.06
C LEU A 58 10.48 2.07 -2.31
N ASN A 59 11.81 2.14 -2.24
CA ASN A 59 12.61 2.47 -3.40
C ASN A 59 12.45 1.44 -4.51
N ILE A 60 12.29 0.17 -4.16
CA ILE A 60 12.02 -0.87 -5.14
C ILE A 60 10.66 -0.66 -5.78
N LEU A 61 9.64 -0.37 -4.97
CA LEU A 61 8.28 -0.16 -5.47
C LEU A 61 8.19 1.09 -6.34
N ARG A 62 8.95 2.13 -5.98
CA ARG A 62 8.95 3.39 -6.74
C ARG A 62 9.51 3.26 -8.15
N GLN A 63 10.15 2.15 -8.47
CA GLN A 63 10.57 1.86 -9.84
C GLN A 63 9.41 1.56 -10.77
N PHE A 64 8.24 1.27 -10.23
CA PHE A 64 7.04 1.03 -11.01
C PHE A 64 6.26 2.34 -11.18
N PRO A 65 6.00 2.78 -12.42
CA PRO A 65 5.25 4.03 -12.63
C PRO A 65 3.85 4.00 -12.04
N GLU A 66 3.27 2.82 -11.87
CA GLU A 66 1.92 2.66 -11.33
C GLU A 66 1.87 2.71 -9.80
N PHE A 67 3.01 2.88 -9.14
CA PHE A 67 3.05 2.93 -7.69
C PHE A 67 3.10 4.37 -7.18
N THR A 68 2.23 4.69 -6.24
CA THR A 68 2.23 5.97 -5.52
C THR A 68 2.29 5.66 -4.02
N PHE A 69 3.10 6.38 -3.29
CA PHE A 69 3.21 6.20 -1.85
C PHE A 69 2.89 7.48 -1.11
N VAL A 70 2.12 7.35 -0.05
CA VAL A 70 1.87 8.44 0.89
C VAL A 70 2.21 7.98 2.29
N LYS A 71 3.03 8.76 2.98
CA LYS A 71 3.30 8.56 4.39
C LYS A 71 2.20 9.20 5.20
N GLY A 72 1.58 8.45 6.08
CA GLY A 72 0.53 8.98 6.93
C GLY A 72 0.10 7.99 7.98
N ASP A 73 -0.80 8.44 8.84
CA ASP A 73 -1.32 7.65 9.95
C ASP A 73 -2.78 7.31 9.66
N LEU A 74 -3.16 6.05 9.80
CA LEU A 74 -4.55 5.62 9.62
C LEU A 74 -5.50 6.28 10.63
N ALA A 75 -4.97 6.77 11.74
CA ALA A 75 -5.77 7.53 12.69
C ALA A 75 -6.15 8.92 12.17
N ASP A 76 -5.48 9.39 11.13
CA ASP A 76 -5.80 10.68 10.52
C ASP A 76 -6.93 10.49 9.50
N GLU A 77 -8.16 10.72 9.94
CA GLU A 77 -9.33 10.50 9.09
C GLU A 77 -9.33 11.39 7.85
N LYS A 78 -8.81 12.61 7.95
CA LYS A 78 -8.77 13.51 6.80
C LYS A 78 -7.82 12.99 5.73
N ALA A 79 -6.68 12.46 6.13
CA ALA A 79 -5.73 11.90 5.18
C ALA A 79 -6.31 10.66 4.49
N VAL A 80 -6.93 9.79 5.26
CA VAL A 80 -7.54 8.57 4.72
C VAL A 80 -8.68 8.90 3.77
N ASN A 81 -9.56 9.81 4.18
CA ASN A 81 -10.68 10.21 3.33
C ASN A 81 -10.21 10.86 2.03
N GLY A 82 -9.15 11.66 2.11
CA GLY A 82 -8.57 12.26 0.92
C GLY A 82 -8.08 11.23 -0.08
N ILE A 83 -7.50 10.14 0.41
CA ILE A 83 -7.04 9.05 -0.45
C ILE A 83 -8.24 8.39 -1.14
N PHE A 84 -9.30 8.09 -0.39
CA PHE A 84 -10.48 7.47 -0.97
C PHE A 84 -11.14 8.37 -2.01
N GLU A 85 -11.16 9.67 -1.77
CA GLU A 85 -11.77 10.61 -2.69
C GLU A 85 -10.95 10.78 -3.97
N SER A 86 -9.63 10.84 -3.86
CA SER A 86 -8.78 11.14 -5.01
C SER A 86 -8.38 9.88 -5.78
N PHE A 87 -8.02 8.82 -5.07
CA PHE A 87 -7.58 7.58 -5.72
C PHE A 87 -8.73 6.67 -6.12
N ARG A 88 -9.76 6.60 -5.28
CA ARG A 88 -10.94 5.74 -5.49
C ARG A 88 -10.55 4.29 -5.71
N PRO A 89 -9.97 3.64 -4.69
CA PRO A 89 -9.52 2.27 -4.87
C PRO A 89 -10.69 1.31 -5.11
N ASP A 90 -10.47 0.34 -5.97
CA ASP A 90 -11.40 -0.75 -6.20
C ASP A 90 -11.25 -1.83 -5.13
N ILE A 91 -10.03 -1.99 -4.62
CA ILE A 91 -9.69 -3.01 -3.63
C ILE A 91 -8.88 -2.34 -2.55
N VAL A 92 -9.18 -2.68 -1.30
CA VAL A 92 -8.40 -2.19 -0.16
C VAL A 92 -7.83 -3.40 0.58
N VAL A 93 -6.52 -3.40 0.75
CA VAL A 93 -5.82 -4.42 1.53
C VAL A 93 -5.21 -3.74 2.73
N ASN A 94 -5.73 -4.03 3.90
CA ASN A 94 -5.30 -3.39 5.14
C ASN A 94 -4.33 -4.30 5.90
N LEU A 95 -3.05 -4.03 5.75
CA LEU A 95 -1.99 -4.79 6.40
C LEU A 95 -1.24 -3.97 7.44
N ALA A 96 -1.67 -2.75 7.69
CA ALA A 96 -1.02 -1.92 8.70
C ALA A 96 -1.19 -2.57 10.07
N ALA A 97 -0.08 -2.89 10.70
CA ALA A 97 -0.13 -3.48 12.03
C ALA A 97 -0.57 -2.44 13.04
N GLN A 98 -1.47 -2.82 13.89
CA GLN A 98 -1.81 -2.02 15.05
C GLN A 98 -0.78 -2.34 16.11
N ALA A 99 0.17 -1.48 16.26
CA ALA A 99 1.18 -1.67 17.27
C ALA A 99 0.56 -1.33 18.63
N GLY A 100 0.23 -2.31 19.33
CA GLY A 100 -0.33 -1.98 20.60
C GLY A 100 -1.15 -2.82 21.22
#